data_0441f1f594cbbde2a4916af0878f02c2
#
_entry.id   0441f1f594cbbde2a4916af0878f02c2
#
_cell.length_a   1.000
_cell.length_b   1.000
_cell.length_c   1.000
_cell.angle_alpha   90.00
_cell.angle_beta   90.00
_cell.angle_gamma   90.00
#
_symmetry.space_group_name_H-M   'P 1'
#
loop_
_entity.id
_entity.type
_entity.pdbx_description
1 polymer ?
#
loop_
_entity_poly.entity_id
_entity_poly.type
_entity_poly.pdbx_seq_one_letter_code
_entity_poly.pdbx_strand_id
1 'polypeptide(L)'
;MASSSDSPGPHPRRRWPSVLLLLGSLAWIGLVAGTAVGAAWFVPEGSGLAGPAIALGFGVLGVGIGLVLGAVLGWKAPHGLLRAAAAVGVVLALLAAGLVAWRIVADRAERLAKAGMDVPLPPPAGFRIESRVSELDEMRRYRELTVDADAWTATWVAAGPESATCTARLIPDEAHALLRKRAELRQALDRFTSRCSPAGGSTTHFYALRESAPGQPSWEVAADFQCLQENSDLSDLHRILGRIPIDAVSHGRAECES
;
A
#
# COMPACT_ATOMS: atom_id res chain seq x y z
N MET A 1 -48.54 42.78 47.49
CA MET A 1 -48.36 42.43 46.07
C MET A 1 -46.92 42.05 45.88
N ALA A 2 -46.62 40.75 45.90
CA ALA A 2 -45.25 40.24 45.74
C ALA A 2 -45.13 39.75 44.28
N SER A 3 -44.27 40.40 43.50
CA SER A 3 -43.92 40.01 42.14
C SER A 3 -43.01 38.79 42.18
N SER A 4 -43.56 37.65 41.76
CA SER A 4 -42.79 36.41 41.47
C SER A 4 -41.90 36.67 40.23
N SER A 5 -40.62 36.79 40.42
CA SER A 5 -39.67 36.78 39.31
C SER A 5 -39.44 35.34 38.84
N ASP A 6 -40.14 34.98 37.77
CA ASP A 6 -39.91 33.76 37.02
C ASP A 6 -38.49 33.79 36.43
N SER A 7 -37.59 33.04 37.04
CA SER A 7 -36.28 32.76 36.43
C SER A 7 -36.42 31.80 35.27
N PRO A 8 -36.01 32.18 34.04
CA PRO A 8 -36.07 31.28 32.90
C PRO A 8 -35.17 30.08 33.14
N GLY A 9 -35.77 28.88 33.16
CA GLY A 9 -35.05 27.65 33.35
C GLY A 9 -33.99 27.42 32.28
N PRO A 10 -32.92 26.69 32.59
CA PRO A 10 -31.78 26.51 31.68
C PRO A 10 -32.19 25.78 30.38
N HIS A 11 -32.03 26.46 29.28
CA HIS A 11 -32.35 25.98 27.95
C HIS A 11 -31.71 24.61 27.64
N PRO A 12 -32.45 23.60 27.21
CA PRO A 12 -31.95 22.23 26.92
C PRO A 12 -30.98 22.15 25.74
N ARG A 13 -30.86 23.23 24.93
CA ARG A 13 -30.00 23.28 23.71
C ARG A 13 -28.48 23.18 23.95
N ARG A 14 -28.00 23.34 25.21
CA ARG A 14 -26.56 23.39 25.48
C ARG A 14 -25.88 22.04 25.70
N ARG A 15 -26.58 20.92 25.68
CA ARG A 15 -26.02 19.57 25.92
C ARG A 15 -25.43 18.92 24.64
N TRP A 16 -26.05 19.17 23.51
CA TRP A 16 -25.73 18.51 22.23
C TRP A 16 -24.28 18.69 21.75
N PRO A 17 -23.66 19.87 21.76
CA PRO A 17 -22.29 20.00 21.25
C PRO A 17 -21.27 19.17 22.04
N SER A 18 -21.41 19.10 23.37
CA SER A 18 -20.50 18.29 24.21
C SER A 18 -20.66 16.78 23.98
N VAL A 19 -21.91 16.34 23.74
CA VAL A 19 -22.18 14.93 23.42
C VAL A 19 -21.62 14.56 22.03
N LEU A 20 -21.79 15.42 21.04
CA LEU A 20 -21.25 15.20 19.69
C LEU A 20 -19.72 15.19 19.69
N LEU A 21 -19.07 16.09 20.42
CA LEU A 21 -17.61 16.10 20.59
C LEU A 21 -17.11 14.83 21.29
N LEU A 22 -17.80 14.36 22.32
CA LEU A 22 -17.45 13.13 23.01
C LEU A 22 -17.60 11.91 22.08
N LEU A 23 -18.70 11.82 21.35
CA LEU A 23 -18.94 10.74 20.38
C LEU A 23 -17.87 10.72 19.29
N GLY A 24 -17.57 11.88 18.70
CA GLY A 24 -16.56 12.00 17.65
C GLY A 24 -15.16 11.63 18.15
N SER A 25 -14.77 12.10 19.35
CA SER A 25 -13.46 11.79 19.91
C SER A 25 -13.31 10.30 20.26
N LEU A 26 -14.32 9.69 20.85
CA LEU A 26 -14.30 8.25 21.18
C LEU A 26 -14.36 7.37 19.95
N ALA A 27 -15.10 7.75 18.90
CA ALA A 27 -15.10 7.06 17.62
C ALA A 27 -13.72 7.11 16.97
N TRP A 28 -13.06 8.27 16.98
CA TRP A 28 -11.70 8.43 16.45
C TRP A 28 -10.66 7.61 17.22
N ILE A 29 -10.68 7.68 18.54
CA ILE A 29 -9.78 6.88 19.38
C ILE A 29 -10.03 5.39 19.14
N GLY A 30 -11.29 4.98 19.04
CA GLY A 30 -11.68 3.61 18.72
C GLY A 30 -11.15 3.14 17.36
N LEU A 31 -11.20 4.01 16.33
CA LEU A 31 -10.64 3.72 15.01
C LEU A 31 -9.14 3.46 15.10
N VAL A 32 -8.40 4.38 15.72
CA VAL A 32 -6.93 4.28 15.82
C VAL A 32 -6.51 3.08 16.66
N ALA A 33 -7.14 2.88 17.81
CA ALA A 33 -6.83 1.74 18.68
C ALA A 33 -7.21 0.40 18.03
N GLY A 34 -8.38 0.34 17.40
CA GLY A 34 -8.84 -0.86 16.70
C GLY A 34 -7.94 -1.23 15.53
N THR A 35 -7.55 -0.27 14.70
CA THR A 35 -6.60 -0.54 13.60
C THR A 35 -5.22 -0.96 14.11
N ALA A 36 -4.73 -0.36 15.19
CA ALA A 36 -3.44 -0.73 15.78
C ALA A 36 -3.46 -2.16 16.34
N VAL A 37 -4.51 -2.54 17.08
CA VAL A 37 -4.70 -3.91 17.59
C VAL A 37 -4.87 -4.90 16.43
N GLY A 38 -5.69 -4.56 15.43
CA GLY A 38 -5.88 -5.39 14.24
C GLY A 38 -4.56 -5.66 13.51
N ALA A 39 -3.76 -4.62 13.30
CA ALA A 39 -2.47 -4.73 12.64
C ALA A 39 -1.45 -5.54 13.44
N ALA A 40 -1.42 -5.38 14.78
CA ALA A 40 -0.41 -6.04 15.61
C ALA A 40 -0.70 -7.52 15.88
N TRP A 41 -1.96 -7.92 15.96
CA TRP A 41 -2.35 -9.24 16.49
C TRP A 41 -3.05 -10.14 15.47
N PHE A 42 -3.66 -9.56 14.42
CA PHE A 42 -4.53 -10.31 13.51
C PHE A 42 -4.07 -10.29 12.05
N VAL A 43 -3.04 -9.50 11.71
CA VAL A 43 -2.46 -9.51 10.37
C VAL A 43 -1.31 -10.50 10.33
N PRO A 44 -1.44 -11.65 9.62
CA PRO A 44 -0.35 -12.62 9.47
C PRO A 44 0.80 -12.02 8.66
N GLU A 45 2.03 -12.37 9.00
CA GLU A 45 3.19 -12.04 8.18
C GLU A 45 2.99 -12.61 6.76
N GLY A 46 3.11 -11.75 5.75
CA GLY A 46 2.92 -12.16 4.35
C GLY A 46 1.50 -12.03 3.79
N SER A 47 0.53 -11.48 4.55
CA SER A 47 -0.87 -11.32 4.10
C SER A 47 -1.09 -10.35 2.93
N GLY A 48 -0.04 -9.69 2.42
CA GLY A 48 -0.10 -8.82 1.25
C GLY A 48 -1.18 -7.72 1.37
N LEU A 49 -2.06 -7.62 0.37
CA LEU A 49 -3.16 -6.64 0.34
C LEU A 49 -4.28 -6.92 1.34
N ALA A 50 -4.40 -8.15 1.85
CA ALA A 50 -5.42 -8.49 2.85
C ALA A 50 -5.11 -7.90 4.23
N GLY A 51 -3.85 -7.67 4.57
CA GLY A 51 -3.43 -7.12 5.86
C GLY A 51 -4.07 -5.77 6.19
N PRO A 52 -3.98 -4.76 5.32
CA PRO A 52 -4.63 -3.47 5.54
C PRO A 52 -6.15 -3.56 5.67
N ALA A 53 -6.81 -4.46 4.92
CA ALA A 53 -8.25 -4.65 5.00
C ALA A 53 -8.67 -5.24 6.35
N ILE A 54 -7.93 -6.21 6.88
CA ILE A 54 -8.15 -6.79 8.21
C ILE A 54 -7.98 -5.72 9.28
N ALA A 55 -6.88 -4.95 9.24
CA ALA A 55 -6.62 -3.88 10.20
C ALA A 55 -7.74 -2.82 10.21
N LEU A 56 -8.21 -2.39 9.02
CA LEU A 56 -9.34 -1.47 8.88
C LEU A 56 -10.64 -2.05 9.43
N GLY A 57 -10.91 -3.34 9.25
CA GLY A 57 -12.07 -4.03 9.83
C GLY A 57 -12.12 -3.89 11.36
N PHE A 58 -10.99 -4.11 12.04
CA PHE A 58 -10.86 -3.89 13.48
C PHE A 58 -11.00 -2.41 13.86
N GLY A 59 -10.55 -1.48 13.01
CA GLY A 59 -10.79 -0.06 13.18
C GLY A 59 -12.28 0.29 13.20
N VAL A 60 -13.05 -0.25 12.26
CA VAL A 60 -14.52 -0.04 12.20
C VAL A 60 -15.22 -0.62 13.44
N LEU A 61 -14.80 -1.79 13.92
CA LEU A 61 -15.30 -2.34 15.19
C LEU A 61 -14.96 -1.40 16.37
N GLY A 62 -13.76 -0.86 16.41
CA GLY A 62 -13.33 0.13 17.40
C GLY A 62 -14.20 1.39 17.39
N VAL A 63 -14.56 1.91 16.21
CA VAL A 63 -15.52 3.02 16.06
C VAL A 63 -16.86 2.66 16.68
N GLY A 64 -17.41 1.48 16.39
CA GLY A 64 -18.68 1.00 16.95
C GLY A 64 -18.67 0.98 18.47
N ILE A 65 -17.60 0.42 19.08
CA ILE A 65 -17.42 0.39 20.53
C ILE A 65 -17.31 1.82 21.09
N GLY A 66 -16.53 2.69 20.46
CA GLY A 66 -16.37 4.10 20.86
C GLY A 66 -17.70 4.87 20.86
N LEU A 67 -18.52 4.67 19.82
CA LEU A 67 -19.85 5.29 19.73
C LEU A 67 -20.81 4.80 20.82
N VAL A 68 -20.84 3.49 21.09
CA VAL A 68 -21.68 2.92 22.16
C VAL A 68 -21.25 3.47 23.53
N LEU A 69 -19.98 3.47 23.83
CA LEU A 69 -19.45 4.05 25.07
C LEU A 69 -19.78 5.54 25.19
N GLY A 70 -19.61 6.31 24.12
CA GLY A 70 -19.93 7.72 24.06
C GLY A 70 -21.42 7.99 24.28
N ALA A 71 -22.30 7.17 23.71
CA ALA A 71 -23.74 7.28 23.89
C ALA A 71 -24.15 6.99 25.35
N VAL A 72 -23.63 5.91 25.94
CA VAL A 72 -23.90 5.53 27.34
C VAL A 72 -23.42 6.61 28.32
N LEU A 73 -22.20 7.13 28.11
CA LEU A 73 -21.66 8.22 28.92
C LEU A 73 -22.46 9.51 28.74
N GLY A 74 -22.84 9.84 27.50
CA GLY A 74 -23.65 11.01 27.18
C GLY A 74 -25.04 10.98 27.85
N TRP A 75 -25.59 9.79 28.04
CA TRP A 75 -26.92 9.64 28.67
C TRP A 75 -26.84 9.69 30.20
N LYS A 76 -25.88 9.03 30.83
CA LYS A 76 -25.81 8.86 32.28
C LYS A 76 -24.97 9.93 33.02
N ALA A 77 -24.04 10.60 32.33
CA ALA A 77 -23.11 11.51 32.99
C ALA A 77 -23.71 12.89 33.34
N PRO A 78 -23.40 13.46 34.53
CA PRO A 78 -23.76 14.80 34.86
C PRO A 78 -22.97 15.81 33.99
N HIS A 79 -23.55 17.03 33.80
CA HIS A 79 -23.04 18.02 32.85
C HIS A 79 -21.55 18.42 33.03
N GLY A 80 -21.08 18.51 34.28
CA GLY A 80 -19.69 18.83 34.55
C GLY A 80 -18.71 17.77 34.08
N LEU A 81 -19.06 16.51 34.35
CA LEU A 81 -18.28 15.34 33.99
C LEU A 81 -18.26 15.13 32.44
N LEU A 82 -19.38 15.43 31.78
CA LEU A 82 -19.49 15.33 30.34
C LEU A 82 -18.57 16.31 29.60
N ARG A 83 -18.46 17.57 30.11
CA ARG A 83 -17.53 18.56 29.55
C ARG A 83 -16.08 18.16 29.76
N ALA A 84 -15.73 17.71 30.97
CA ALA A 84 -14.37 17.25 31.26
C ALA A 84 -13.99 16.05 30.41
N ALA A 85 -14.88 15.04 30.29
CA ALA A 85 -14.68 13.87 29.46
C ALA A 85 -14.55 14.23 27.96
N ALA A 86 -15.36 15.17 27.46
CA ALA A 86 -15.25 15.64 26.09
C ALA A 86 -13.91 16.37 25.83
N ALA A 87 -13.49 17.22 26.75
CA ALA A 87 -12.19 17.92 26.64
C ALA A 87 -11.02 16.95 26.64
N VAL A 88 -10.99 15.99 27.56
CA VAL A 88 -9.97 14.93 27.61
C VAL A 88 -10.00 14.08 26.35
N GLY A 89 -11.20 13.69 25.88
CA GLY A 89 -11.37 12.92 24.65
C GLY A 89 -10.82 13.65 23.42
N VAL A 90 -11.07 14.95 23.28
CA VAL A 90 -10.53 15.77 22.19
C VAL A 90 -9.00 15.84 22.26
N VAL A 91 -8.43 16.07 23.45
CA VAL A 91 -6.96 16.10 23.62
C VAL A 91 -6.35 14.75 23.23
N LEU A 92 -6.90 13.64 23.69
CA LEU A 92 -6.41 12.31 23.34
C LEU A 92 -6.55 12.02 21.84
N ALA A 93 -7.65 12.45 21.22
CA ALA A 93 -7.86 12.31 19.77
C ALA A 93 -6.82 13.11 18.96
N LEU A 94 -6.51 14.33 19.39
CA LEU A 94 -5.47 15.15 18.76
C LEU A 94 -4.07 14.56 18.94
N LEU A 95 -3.76 14.03 20.13
CA LEU A 95 -2.50 13.34 20.38
C LEU A 95 -2.37 12.07 19.50
N ALA A 96 -3.42 11.28 19.39
CA ALA A 96 -3.44 10.11 18.52
C ALA A 96 -3.25 10.49 17.04
N ALA A 97 -3.94 11.53 16.57
CA ALA A 97 -3.78 12.05 15.22
C ALA A 97 -2.36 12.55 14.95
N GLY A 98 -1.79 13.29 15.90
CA GLY A 98 -0.41 13.78 15.85
C GLY A 98 0.60 12.64 15.78
N LEU A 99 0.42 11.60 16.58
CA LEU A 99 1.29 10.41 16.59
C LEU A 99 1.22 9.63 15.27
N VAL A 100 0.03 9.47 14.70
CA VAL A 100 -0.15 8.85 13.38
C VAL A 100 0.51 9.70 12.29
N ALA A 101 0.27 11.01 12.28
CA ALA A 101 0.89 11.91 11.32
C ALA A 101 2.43 11.89 11.43
N TRP A 102 2.96 11.92 12.66
CA TRP A 102 4.40 11.83 12.89
C TRP A 102 4.98 10.50 12.41
N ARG A 103 4.30 9.37 12.65
CA ARG A 103 4.70 8.04 12.12
C ARG A 103 4.77 8.05 10.60
N ILE A 104 3.74 8.58 9.93
CA ILE A 104 3.71 8.66 8.45
C ILE A 104 4.89 9.51 7.93
N VAL A 105 5.18 10.64 8.58
CA VAL A 105 6.30 11.52 8.19
C VAL A 105 7.63 10.83 8.48
N ALA A 106 7.78 10.18 9.63
CA ALA A 106 9.00 9.44 9.99
C ALA A 106 9.26 8.27 9.04
N ASP A 107 8.23 7.47 8.70
CA ASP A 107 8.35 6.38 7.72
C ASP A 107 8.72 6.91 6.33
N ARG A 108 8.17 8.06 5.92
CA ARG A 108 8.57 8.72 4.66
C ARG A 108 10.02 9.19 4.71
N ALA A 109 10.43 9.84 5.80
CA ALA A 109 11.81 10.30 5.96
C ALA A 109 12.80 9.13 5.98
N GLU A 110 12.45 8.03 6.63
CA GLU A 110 13.28 6.81 6.64
C GLU A 110 13.38 6.17 5.25
N ARG A 111 12.28 6.10 4.50
CA ARG A 111 12.29 5.61 3.11
C ARG A 111 13.12 6.53 2.19
N LEU A 112 13.01 7.84 2.34
CA LEU A 112 13.83 8.81 1.59
C LEU A 112 15.30 8.74 1.99
N ALA A 113 15.61 8.55 3.26
CA ALA A 113 16.97 8.36 3.74
C ALA A 113 17.57 7.03 3.21
N LYS A 114 16.79 5.95 3.19
CA LYS A 114 17.19 4.68 2.57
C LYS A 114 17.36 4.79 1.05
N ALA A 115 16.52 5.56 0.37
CA ALA A 115 16.65 5.83 -1.07
C ALA A 115 17.86 6.75 -1.40
N GLY A 116 18.29 7.58 -0.45
CA GLY A 116 19.45 8.46 -0.59
C GLY A 116 20.77 7.90 -0.04
N MET A 117 20.75 6.77 0.66
CA MET A 117 21.98 6.09 1.04
C MET A 117 22.59 5.41 -0.20
N ASP A 118 23.82 5.74 -0.53
CA ASP A 118 24.67 5.01 -1.48
C ASP A 118 25.00 3.61 -0.93
N VAL A 119 23.98 2.78 -0.78
CA VAL A 119 24.18 1.35 -0.53
C VAL A 119 24.77 0.79 -1.84
N PRO A 120 25.95 0.20 -1.82
CA PRO A 120 26.55 -0.31 -3.05
C PRO A 120 25.61 -1.33 -3.68
N LEU A 121 25.25 -1.07 -4.94
CA LEU A 121 24.51 -2.03 -5.75
C LEU A 121 25.32 -3.32 -5.87
N PRO A 122 24.70 -4.48 -5.91
CA PRO A 122 25.40 -5.70 -6.25
C PRO A 122 26.08 -5.53 -7.62
N PRO A 123 27.20 -6.21 -7.86
CA PRO A 123 27.89 -6.12 -9.15
C PRO A 123 26.92 -6.49 -10.28
N PRO A 124 27.08 -5.92 -11.48
CA PRO A 124 26.25 -6.24 -12.64
C PRO A 124 26.23 -7.74 -12.90
N ALA A 125 25.06 -8.27 -13.20
CA ALA A 125 24.82 -9.71 -13.29
C ALA A 125 24.83 -10.24 -14.74
N GLY A 126 25.02 -9.37 -15.73
CA GLY A 126 25.12 -9.76 -17.14
C GLY A 126 23.84 -10.34 -17.72
N PHE A 127 22.66 -9.88 -17.30
CA PHE A 127 21.40 -10.33 -17.88
C PHE A 127 20.46 -9.17 -18.18
N ARG A 128 19.53 -9.43 -19.10
CA ARG A 128 18.43 -8.53 -19.43
C ARG A 128 17.10 -9.25 -19.27
N ILE A 129 16.14 -8.60 -18.59
CA ILE A 129 14.76 -9.07 -18.48
C ILE A 129 13.87 -8.09 -19.24
N GLU A 130 13.06 -8.63 -20.15
CA GLU A 130 12.03 -7.88 -20.87
C GLU A 130 10.66 -8.36 -20.41
N SER A 131 9.77 -7.43 -20.12
CA SER A 131 8.36 -7.69 -19.81
C SER A 131 7.49 -6.91 -20.78
N ARG A 132 6.59 -7.59 -21.47
CA ARG A 132 5.60 -6.98 -22.36
C ARG A 132 4.20 -7.29 -21.89
N VAL A 133 3.31 -6.32 -22.00
CA VAL A 133 1.91 -6.44 -21.63
C VAL A 133 1.06 -6.06 -22.84
N SER A 134 0.24 -6.98 -23.33
CA SER A 134 -0.57 -6.76 -24.55
C SER A 134 -1.80 -5.89 -24.31
N GLU A 135 -2.40 -5.96 -23.12
CA GLU A 135 -3.53 -5.12 -22.72
C GLU A 135 -3.19 -4.38 -21.44
N LEU A 136 -3.52 -3.08 -21.42
CA LEU A 136 -3.31 -2.21 -20.26
C LEU A 136 -4.43 -2.42 -19.27
N ASP A 137 -4.12 -3.07 -18.16
CA ASP A 137 -4.93 -3.01 -16.97
C ASP A 137 -4.73 -1.63 -16.29
N GLU A 138 -5.78 -1.06 -15.67
CA GLU A 138 -5.72 0.24 -14.97
C GLU A 138 -4.61 0.31 -13.90
N MET A 139 -4.16 -0.83 -13.41
CA MET A 139 -3.06 -0.94 -12.45
C MET A 139 -1.67 -0.92 -13.09
N ARG A 140 -1.55 -0.98 -14.42
CA ARG A 140 -0.25 -1.07 -15.09
C ARG A 140 0.06 0.19 -15.86
N ARG A 141 1.17 0.79 -15.50
CA ARG A 141 1.64 2.06 -16.05
C ARG A 141 2.67 1.91 -17.17
N TYR A 142 2.88 0.70 -17.69
CA TYR A 142 3.82 0.48 -18.79
C TYR A 142 3.32 -0.59 -19.77
N ARG A 143 3.73 -0.48 -21.03
CA ARG A 143 3.52 -1.47 -22.09
C ARG A 143 4.69 -2.43 -22.23
N GLU A 144 5.88 -1.86 -22.19
CA GLU A 144 7.14 -2.60 -22.28
C GLU A 144 8.04 -2.12 -21.16
N LEU A 145 8.70 -3.06 -20.49
CA LEU A 145 9.69 -2.81 -19.47
C LEU A 145 10.91 -3.67 -19.75
N THR A 146 12.06 -3.07 -19.86
CA THR A 146 13.35 -3.73 -19.97
C THR A 146 14.18 -3.41 -18.74
N VAL A 147 14.67 -4.43 -18.04
CA VAL A 147 15.66 -4.30 -16.99
C VAL A 147 17.00 -4.79 -17.53
N ASP A 148 17.98 -3.89 -17.57
CA ASP A 148 19.36 -4.18 -17.92
C ASP A 148 20.18 -4.28 -16.63
N ALA A 149 20.64 -5.50 -16.35
CA ALA A 149 21.40 -5.78 -15.14
C ALA A 149 22.90 -5.49 -15.27
N ASP A 150 23.40 -5.16 -16.45
CA ASP A 150 24.78 -4.67 -16.61
C ASP A 150 24.95 -3.26 -16.04
N ALA A 151 23.91 -2.43 -16.19
CA ALA A 151 23.89 -1.05 -15.71
C ALA A 151 22.96 -0.86 -14.49
N TRP A 152 22.23 -1.88 -14.07
CA TRP A 152 21.15 -1.78 -13.09
C TRP A 152 20.13 -0.69 -13.42
N THR A 153 19.71 -0.66 -14.68
CA THR A 153 18.72 0.31 -15.18
C THR A 153 17.47 -0.40 -15.64
N ALA A 154 16.34 0.26 -15.44
CA ALA A 154 15.06 -0.13 -15.99
C ALA A 154 14.60 0.93 -16.98
N THR A 155 14.22 0.52 -18.17
CA THR A 155 13.65 1.37 -19.20
C THR A 155 12.25 0.87 -19.52
N TRP A 156 11.26 1.75 -19.55
CA TRP A 156 9.88 1.37 -19.86
C TRP A 156 9.19 2.40 -20.72
N VAL A 157 8.21 1.92 -21.50
CA VAL A 157 7.30 2.77 -22.24
C VAL A 157 6.06 2.99 -21.38
N ALA A 158 5.83 4.23 -20.96
CA ALA A 158 4.66 4.57 -20.14
C ALA A 158 3.36 4.31 -20.89
N ALA A 159 2.37 3.82 -20.17
CA ALA A 159 1.03 3.64 -20.70
C ALA A 159 0.28 4.97 -20.65
N GLY A 160 -0.06 5.54 -21.82
CA GLY A 160 -0.79 6.80 -21.91
C GLY A 160 -1.01 7.21 -23.36
N PRO A 161 -1.81 8.27 -23.61
CA PRO A 161 -2.00 8.82 -24.95
C PRO A 161 -0.69 9.36 -25.54
N GLU A 162 0.22 9.82 -24.70
CA GLU A 162 1.59 10.20 -25.06
C GLU A 162 2.51 9.13 -24.52
N SER A 163 3.00 8.23 -25.39
CA SER A 163 3.92 7.17 -25.02
C SER A 163 5.32 7.74 -24.74
N ALA A 164 5.57 8.13 -23.50
CA ALA A 164 6.89 8.54 -23.06
C ALA A 164 7.76 7.32 -22.72
N THR A 165 9.02 7.36 -23.11
CA THR A 165 10.02 6.39 -22.67
C THR A 165 10.67 6.90 -21.40
N CYS A 166 10.57 6.14 -20.34
CA CYS A 166 11.14 6.50 -19.05
C CYS A 166 12.27 5.54 -18.69
N THR A 167 13.29 6.07 -18.03
CA THR A 167 14.45 5.30 -17.54
C THR A 167 14.69 5.62 -16.07
N ALA A 168 15.04 4.62 -15.28
CA ALA A 168 15.44 4.80 -13.89
C ALA A 168 16.53 3.79 -13.50
N ARG A 169 17.40 4.20 -12.59
CA ARG A 169 18.34 3.29 -11.94
C ARG A 169 17.61 2.50 -10.83
N LEU A 170 17.86 1.19 -10.77
CA LEU A 170 17.35 0.34 -9.72
C LEU A 170 18.00 0.67 -8.38
N ILE A 171 17.22 0.59 -7.30
CA ILE A 171 17.79 0.62 -5.95
C ILE A 171 18.28 -0.78 -5.54
N PRO A 172 19.18 -0.87 -4.54
CA PRO A 172 19.77 -2.16 -4.12
C PRO A 172 18.73 -3.23 -3.80
N ASP A 173 17.63 -2.86 -3.13
CA ASP A 173 16.56 -3.78 -2.78
C ASP A 173 15.84 -4.36 -4.01
N GLU A 174 15.60 -3.53 -5.04
CA GLU A 174 15.03 -3.97 -6.32
C GLU A 174 15.98 -4.94 -7.03
N ALA A 175 17.27 -4.60 -7.10
CA ALA A 175 18.30 -5.44 -7.72
C ALA A 175 18.44 -6.79 -7.01
N HIS A 176 18.50 -6.81 -5.68
CA HIS A 176 18.57 -8.03 -4.88
C HIS A 176 17.31 -8.90 -5.03
N ALA A 177 16.13 -8.28 -5.06
CA ALA A 177 14.88 -8.99 -5.27
C ALA A 177 14.83 -9.67 -6.65
N LEU A 178 15.27 -8.97 -7.71
CA LEU A 178 15.36 -9.53 -9.05
C LEU A 178 16.34 -10.68 -9.14
N LEU A 179 17.54 -10.55 -8.58
CA LEU A 179 18.57 -11.61 -8.58
C LEU A 179 18.05 -12.88 -7.89
N ARG A 180 17.42 -12.73 -6.73
CA ARG A 180 16.86 -13.87 -5.98
C ARG A 180 15.75 -14.55 -6.77
N LYS A 181 14.77 -13.80 -7.27
CA LYS A 181 13.64 -14.37 -8.04
C LYS A 181 14.09 -14.97 -9.36
N ARG A 182 15.08 -14.39 -10.02
CA ARG A 182 15.69 -14.97 -11.21
C ARG A 182 16.28 -16.36 -10.94
N ALA A 183 17.03 -16.51 -9.82
CA ALA A 183 17.62 -17.79 -9.46
C ALA A 183 16.56 -18.85 -9.14
N GLU A 184 15.52 -18.48 -8.41
CA GLU A 184 14.37 -19.35 -8.11
C GLU A 184 13.64 -19.77 -9.39
N LEU A 185 13.35 -18.81 -10.28
CA LEU A 185 12.65 -19.07 -11.54
C LEU A 185 13.44 -20.00 -12.47
N ARG A 186 14.76 -19.81 -12.57
CA ARG A 186 15.61 -20.71 -13.38
C ARG A 186 15.56 -22.16 -12.92
N GLN A 187 15.51 -22.39 -11.60
CA GLN A 187 15.38 -23.75 -11.06
C GLN A 187 14.00 -24.36 -11.32
N ALA A 188 13.00 -23.51 -11.52
CA ALA A 188 11.62 -23.92 -11.72
C ALA A 188 11.21 -23.98 -13.20
N LEU A 189 12.05 -23.51 -14.13
CA LEU A 189 11.70 -23.26 -15.53
C LEU A 189 11.12 -24.48 -16.27
N ASP A 190 11.68 -25.67 -16.03
CA ASP A 190 11.19 -26.91 -16.63
C ASP A 190 9.75 -27.26 -16.23
N ARG A 191 9.28 -26.73 -15.11
CA ARG A 191 7.91 -26.92 -14.63
C ARG A 191 6.92 -25.94 -15.27
N PHE A 192 7.38 -24.79 -15.77
CA PHE A 192 6.54 -23.73 -16.32
C PHE A 192 6.21 -23.95 -17.79
N THR A 193 7.16 -24.40 -18.59
CA THR A 193 6.99 -24.58 -20.02
C THR A 193 5.89 -25.58 -20.39
N SER A 194 5.53 -26.47 -19.47
CA SER A 194 4.47 -27.47 -19.69
C SER A 194 3.07 -27.03 -19.23
N ARG A 195 2.96 -26.03 -18.36
CA ARG A 195 1.67 -25.64 -17.75
C ARG A 195 1.12 -24.31 -18.22
N CYS A 196 1.98 -23.43 -18.71
CA CYS A 196 1.63 -22.05 -19.09
C CYS A 196 1.60 -21.86 -20.60
N SER A 197 1.32 -22.89 -21.38
CA SER A 197 1.06 -22.69 -22.80
C SER A 197 -0.28 -21.98 -22.95
N PRO A 198 -0.37 -20.82 -23.64
CA PRO A 198 -1.64 -20.14 -23.84
C PRO A 198 -2.57 -21.09 -24.59
N ALA A 199 -3.60 -21.57 -23.91
CA ALA A 199 -4.69 -22.29 -24.55
C ALA A 199 -5.35 -21.31 -25.52
N GLY A 200 -5.18 -21.55 -26.81
CA GLY A 200 -5.65 -20.66 -27.87
C GLY A 200 -7.11 -20.30 -27.66
N GLY A 201 -7.39 -19.01 -27.51
CA GLY A 201 -8.73 -18.48 -27.52
C GLY A 201 -9.12 -17.46 -26.43
N SER A 202 -8.37 -17.31 -25.38
CA SER A 202 -8.66 -16.28 -24.37
C SER A 202 -7.81 -15.03 -24.61
N THR A 203 -8.46 -13.94 -25.00
CA THR A 203 -7.84 -12.68 -25.46
C THR A 203 -7.45 -11.71 -24.35
N THR A 204 -7.45 -12.13 -23.11
CA THR A 204 -7.29 -11.20 -22.00
C THR A 204 -5.96 -11.38 -21.28
N HIS A 205 -5.10 -10.39 -21.36
CA HIS A 205 -3.88 -10.18 -20.58
C HIS A 205 -2.72 -11.13 -20.88
N PHE A 206 -2.05 -10.87 -21.98
CA PHE A 206 -0.83 -11.59 -22.34
C PHE A 206 0.39 -10.93 -21.68
N TYR A 207 1.13 -11.69 -20.90
CA TYR A 207 2.40 -11.26 -20.32
C TYR A 207 3.51 -12.09 -20.92
N ALA A 208 4.46 -11.45 -21.58
CA ALA A 208 5.68 -12.11 -22.04
C ALA A 208 6.84 -11.66 -21.16
N LEU A 209 7.51 -12.62 -20.55
CA LEU A 209 8.74 -12.41 -19.81
C LEU A 209 9.87 -13.11 -20.57
N ARG A 210 10.89 -12.36 -20.93
CA ARG A 210 12.06 -12.87 -21.65
C ARG A 210 13.31 -12.55 -20.86
N GLU A 211 14.18 -13.53 -20.70
CA GLU A 211 15.53 -13.30 -20.18
C GLU A 211 16.56 -13.69 -21.23
N SER A 212 17.58 -12.83 -21.39
CA SER A 212 18.79 -13.13 -22.16
C SER A 212 20.01 -12.86 -21.29
N ALA A 213 20.96 -13.79 -21.27
CA ALA A 213 22.23 -13.62 -20.58
C ALA A 213 23.36 -14.20 -21.42
N PRO A 214 24.55 -13.57 -21.42
CA PRO A 214 25.72 -14.07 -22.17
C PRO A 214 26.09 -15.50 -21.75
N GLY A 215 26.22 -16.38 -22.72
CA GLY A 215 26.66 -17.77 -22.49
C GLY A 215 25.64 -18.67 -21.78
N GLN A 216 24.39 -18.22 -21.62
CA GLN A 216 23.31 -18.99 -21.03
C GLN A 216 22.10 -19.06 -21.99
N PRO A 217 21.32 -20.15 -21.96
CA PRO A 217 20.12 -20.21 -22.78
C PRO A 217 19.14 -19.11 -22.36
N SER A 218 18.67 -18.35 -23.33
CA SER A 218 17.55 -17.43 -23.13
C SER A 218 16.28 -18.21 -22.87
N TRP A 219 15.42 -17.67 -22.03
CA TRP A 219 14.08 -18.23 -21.85
C TRP A 219 13.02 -17.14 -22.11
N GLU A 220 11.89 -17.59 -22.57
CA GLU A 220 10.72 -16.76 -22.78
C GLU A 220 9.49 -17.49 -22.23
N VAL A 221 8.71 -16.80 -21.41
CA VAL A 221 7.46 -17.31 -20.87
C VAL A 221 6.35 -16.35 -21.25
N ALA A 222 5.37 -16.87 -21.98
CA ALA A 222 4.12 -16.17 -22.22
C ALA A 222 3.07 -16.71 -21.24
N ALA A 223 2.51 -15.86 -20.40
CA ALA A 223 1.56 -16.25 -19.38
C ALA A 223 0.30 -15.40 -19.48
N ASP A 224 -0.86 -16.01 -19.35
CA ASP A 224 -2.10 -15.32 -19.08
C ASP A 224 -2.28 -15.05 -17.57
N PHE A 225 -3.34 -14.36 -17.21
CA PHE A 225 -3.61 -14.02 -15.83
C PHE A 225 -3.82 -15.27 -14.95
N GLN A 226 -4.44 -16.30 -15.47
CA GLN A 226 -4.68 -17.54 -14.73
C GLN A 226 -3.38 -18.26 -14.43
N CYS A 227 -2.48 -18.37 -15.40
CA CYS A 227 -1.16 -18.94 -15.20
C CYS A 227 -0.34 -18.18 -14.15
N LEU A 228 -0.42 -16.84 -14.15
CA LEU A 228 0.24 -16.03 -13.14
C LEU A 228 -0.32 -16.28 -11.74
N GLN A 229 -1.63 -16.50 -11.60
CA GLN A 229 -2.24 -16.81 -10.31
C GLN A 229 -1.85 -18.20 -9.79
N GLU A 230 -1.77 -19.18 -10.68
CA GLU A 230 -1.41 -20.57 -10.33
C GLU A 230 0.08 -20.74 -10.03
N ASN A 231 0.89 -19.75 -10.43
CA ASN A 231 2.33 -19.83 -10.33
C ASN A 231 2.92 -18.67 -9.51
N SER A 232 3.25 -18.97 -8.25
CA SER A 232 3.75 -17.98 -7.31
C SER A 232 5.05 -17.30 -7.75
N ASP A 233 5.98 -18.03 -8.38
CA ASP A 233 7.28 -17.49 -8.77
C ASP A 233 7.18 -16.52 -9.94
N LEU A 234 6.35 -16.84 -10.94
CA LEU A 234 6.04 -15.93 -12.05
C LEU A 234 5.28 -14.71 -11.56
N SER A 235 4.30 -14.91 -10.69
CA SER A 235 3.52 -13.83 -10.08
C SER A 235 4.41 -12.88 -9.28
N ASP A 236 5.35 -13.41 -8.50
CA ASP A 236 6.29 -12.61 -7.73
C ASP A 236 7.26 -11.81 -8.62
N LEU A 237 7.85 -12.44 -9.63
CA LEU A 237 8.72 -11.75 -10.58
C LEU A 237 7.95 -10.64 -11.31
N HIS A 238 6.74 -10.95 -11.77
CA HIS A 238 5.88 -10.00 -12.42
C HIS A 238 5.51 -8.81 -11.50
N ARG A 239 5.24 -9.06 -10.21
CA ARG A 239 4.99 -8.04 -9.20
C ARG A 239 6.22 -7.16 -8.95
N ILE A 240 7.42 -7.76 -8.88
CA ILE A 240 8.68 -7.01 -8.73
C ILE A 240 8.88 -6.08 -9.92
N LEU A 241 8.77 -6.59 -11.14
CA LEU A 241 8.91 -5.80 -12.36
C LEU A 241 7.87 -4.67 -12.43
N GLY A 242 6.60 -4.94 -12.08
CA GLY A 242 5.54 -3.94 -12.08
C GLY A 242 5.72 -2.82 -11.07
N ARG A 243 6.43 -3.07 -9.96
CA ARG A 243 6.72 -2.04 -8.94
C ARG A 243 7.81 -1.06 -9.34
N ILE A 244 8.81 -1.50 -10.11
CA ILE A 244 9.95 -0.66 -10.51
C ILE A 244 9.51 0.67 -11.13
N PRO A 245 8.64 0.73 -12.16
CA PRO A 245 8.18 1.99 -12.72
C PRO A 245 7.40 2.84 -11.71
N ILE A 246 6.54 2.21 -10.90
CA ILE A 246 5.73 2.91 -9.91
C ILE A 246 6.62 3.57 -8.85
N ASP A 247 7.55 2.81 -8.30
CA ASP A 247 8.46 3.29 -7.26
C ASP A 247 9.44 4.33 -7.81
N ALA A 248 9.91 4.18 -9.05
CA ALA A 248 10.78 5.15 -9.71
C ALA A 248 10.08 6.50 -9.90
N VAL A 249 8.82 6.51 -10.38
CA VAL A 249 8.04 7.73 -10.57
C VAL A 249 7.67 8.37 -9.23
N SER A 250 7.19 7.57 -8.27
CA SER A 250 6.75 8.09 -6.96
C SER A 250 7.89 8.71 -6.14
N HIS A 251 9.14 8.29 -6.38
CA HIS A 251 10.33 8.82 -5.70
C HIS A 251 11.13 9.81 -6.56
N GLY A 252 10.62 10.21 -7.72
CA GLY A 252 11.28 11.17 -8.61
C GLY A 252 12.60 10.68 -9.20
N ARG A 253 12.77 9.34 -9.32
CA ARG A 253 13.96 8.71 -9.92
C ARG A 253 13.84 8.48 -11.42
N ALA A 254 12.62 8.60 -11.96
CA ALA A 254 12.36 8.37 -13.37
C ALA A 254 12.73 9.60 -14.21
N GLU A 255 13.49 9.39 -15.25
CA GLU A 255 13.76 10.36 -16.32
C GLU A 255 12.95 9.93 -17.54
N CYS A 256 11.99 10.76 -17.96
CA CYS A 256 11.09 10.46 -19.07
C CYS A 256 11.33 11.41 -20.24
N GLU A 257 11.48 10.83 -21.43
CA GLU A 257 11.57 11.54 -22.69
C GLU A 257 10.28 11.29 -23.49
N SER A 258 9.66 12.38 -23.95
CA SER A 258 8.44 12.39 -24.78
C SER A 258 8.78 12.43 -26.27
#